data_4404e1b37111a45271831247e5d600e6
#
_entry.id   4404e1b37111a45271831247e5d600e6
#
_cell.length_a   1.000
_cell.length_b   1.000
_cell.length_c   1.000
_cell.angle_alpha   90.00
_cell.angle_beta   90.00
_cell.angle_gamma   90.00
#
_symmetry.space_group_name_H-M   'P 1'
#
loop_
_entity.id
_entity.type
_entity.pdbx_description
1 polymer ?
#
loop_
_entity_poly.entity_id
_entity_poly.type
_entity_poly.pdbx_seq_one_letter_code
_entity_poly.pdbx_strand_id
1 'polypeptide(L)'
;YRISSFRVNKSANSLTDISNIKKTRRNEEEDMNCNLAVIKGDGIGPEIVTEAMRVLDAVGEKYGHTFSYTQILMGGASIDVHGEPLTEEALEIAKNSDAVLMGSIGGNTSTSPWYKLPAQLRPEAGLLKLRKALGLFANIRPAYLYDELKKACPLRDEVIGDGFDMVIMRELTGGLYFGERHTE
;
A
#
# COMPACT_ATOMS: atom_id res chain seq x y z
N TYR A 1 7.27 2.69 5.51
CA TYR A 1 6.73 3.30 4.30
C TYR A 1 6.20 2.19 3.41
N ARG A 2 4.90 2.20 3.10
CA ARG A 2 4.27 1.13 2.32
C ARG A 2 3.94 1.65 0.93
N ILE A 3 4.73 1.27 -0.06
CA ILE A 3 4.25 1.18 -1.44
C ILE A 3 3.53 -0.17 -1.51
N SER A 4 2.22 -0.19 -1.40
CA SER A 4 1.45 -1.43 -1.52
C SER A 4 0.70 -1.41 -2.85
N SER A 5 1.25 -2.11 -3.78
CA SER A 5 0.67 -2.96 -4.81
C SER A 5 1.24 -2.73 -6.20
N PHE A 6 2.01 -3.71 -6.65
CA PHE A 6 2.28 -3.91 -8.06
C PHE A 6 1.14 -4.72 -8.69
N ARG A 7 0.59 -4.23 -9.78
CA ARG A 7 -0.31 -5.01 -10.62
C ARG A 7 0.54 -5.90 -11.53
N VAL A 8 0.59 -7.21 -11.27
CA VAL A 8 1.22 -8.15 -12.19
C VAL A 8 0.27 -8.39 -13.37
N ASN A 9 0.70 -8.03 -14.55
CA ASN A 9 -0.03 -8.30 -15.80
C ASN A 9 -0.18 -9.84 -16.00
N LYS A 10 -1.39 -10.34 -16.23
CA LYS A 10 -1.78 -11.76 -16.26
C LYS A 10 -1.33 -12.55 -17.50
N SER A 11 -0.12 -12.32 -18.04
CA SER A 11 0.35 -13.08 -19.22
C SER A 11 1.75 -13.64 -19.10
N ALA A 12 2.13 -14.25 -17.98
CA ALA A 12 3.37 -15.03 -17.90
C ALA A 12 3.07 -16.48 -17.47
N ASN A 13 2.91 -17.35 -18.45
CA ASN A 13 2.82 -18.80 -18.26
C ASN A 13 4.20 -19.41 -18.55
N SER A 14 5.08 -19.50 -17.59
CA SER A 14 6.05 -20.59 -17.35
C SER A 14 7.22 -20.16 -16.47
N LEU A 15 7.75 -21.11 -15.68
CA LEU A 15 8.90 -20.94 -14.79
C LEU A 15 10.23 -20.62 -15.52
N THR A 16 10.29 -20.75 -16.83
CA THR A 16 11.42 -20.39 -17.69
C THR A 16 11.58 -18.87 -17.89
N ASP A 17 10.53 -18.09 -17.67
CA ASP A 17 10.59 -16.63 -17.81
C ASP A 17 11.32 -15.93 -16.65
N ILE A 18 11.36 -16.54 -15.47
CA ILE A 18 11.97 -15.91 -14.27
C ILE A 18 13.50 -15.77 -14.42
N SER A 19 14.17 -16.71 -15.11
CA SER A 19 15.61 -16.62 -15.37
C SER A 19 15.96 -15.57 -16.42
N ASN A 20 15.09 -15.36 -17.39
CA ASN A 20 15.25 -14.35 -18.43
C ASN A 20 14.93 -12.93 -17.90
N ILE A 21 13.97 -12.77 -16.97
CA ILE A 21 13.68 -11.51 -16.30
C ILE A 21 14.90 -10.97 -15.53
N LYS A 22 15.74 -11.84 -14.96
CA LYS A 22 16.98 -11.43 -14.27
C LYS A 22 18.09 -10.96 -15.21
N LYS A 23 18.09 -11.38 -16.46
CA LYS A 23 19.16 -11.06 -17.44
C LYS A 23 18.84 -9.81 -18.26
N THR A 24 17.57 -9.49 -18.50
CA THR A 24 17.12 -8.33 -19.28
C THR A 24 17.13 -7.01 -18.48
N ARG A 25 17.21 -7.08 -17.14
CA ARG A 25 17.11 -5.91 -16.25
C ARG A 25 18.40 -5.08 -16.08
N ARG A 26 19.42 -5.26 -16.89
CA ARG A 26 20.70 -4.55 -16.67
C ARG A 26 21.13 -3.55 -17.74
N ASN A 27 20.44 -3.41 -18.87
CA ASN A 27 20.98 -2.63 -19.97
C ASN A 27 20.04 -1.70 -20.73
N GLU A 28 18.81 -1.44 -20.26
CA GLU A 28 17.97 -0.36 -20.81
C GLU A 28 17.20 0.25 -19.63
N GLU A 29 17.66 1.40 -19.16
CA GLU A 29 16.88 2.29 -18.30
C GLU A 29 15.76 2.87 -19.17
N GLU A 30 14.64 2.14 -19.31
CA GLU A 30 13.45 2.68 -19.98
C GLU A 30 12.86 3.79 -19.07
N ASP A 31 12.71 4.98 -19.64
CA ASP A 31 12.00 6.08 -19.02
C ASP A 31 10.57 5.62 -18.69
N MET A 32 10.21 5.65 -17.42
CA MET A 32 8.91 5.19 -16.93
C MET A 32 7.98 6.38 -16.73
N ASN A 33 6.79 6.31 -17.35
CA ASN A 33 5.69 7.23 -17.06
C ASN A 33 4.67 6.49 -16.19
N CYS A 34 4.39 6.99 -15.02
CA CYS A 34 3.54 6.33 -14.04
C CYS A 34 2.46 7.28 -13.51
N ASN A 35 1.19 6.91 -13.68
CA ASN A 35 0.05 7.64 -13.17
C ASN A 35 -0.34 7.07 -11.80
N LEU A 36 -0.23 7.87 -10.76
CA LEU A 36 -0.49 7.47 -9.38
C LEU A 36 -1.80 8.07 -8.87
N ALA A 37 -2.71 7.21 -8.39
CA ALA A 37 -3.75 7.67 -7.50
C ALA A 37 -3.16 7.93 -6.12
N VAL A 38 -3.39 9.10 -5.55
CA VAL A 38 -2.81 9.51 -4.27
C VAL A 38 -3.89 9.65 -3.21
N ILE A 39 -3.80 8.84 -2.18
CA ILE A 39 -4.64 8.89 -0.99
C ILE A 39 -3.79 9.42 0.15
N LYS A 40 -3.94 10.70 0.47
CA LYS A 40 -3.25 11.29 1.62
C LYS A 40 -3.72 10.68 2.94
N GLY A 41 -5.01 10.34 3.02
CA GLY A 41 -5.59 9.66 4.17
C GLY A 41 -5.79 10.58 5.36
N ASP A 42 -5.72 10.01 6.56
CA ASP A 42 -6.10 10.61 7.83
C ASP A 42 -4.89 10.89 8.72
N GLY A 43 -5.08 11.76 9.73
CA GLY A 43 -4.07 12.04 10.74
C GLY A 43 -2.75 12.55 10.15
N ILE A 44 -1.66 11.83 10.35
CA ILE A 44 -0.33 12.15 9.82
C ILE A 44 -0.18 11.84 8.31
N GLY A 45 -1.18 11.19 7.71
CA GLY A 45 -1.15 10.75 6.31
C GLY A 45 -0.77 11.84 5.30
N PRO A 46 -1.38 13.05 5.35
CA PRO A 46 -1.06 14.14 4.43
C PRO A 46 0.42 14.55 4.47
N GLU A 47 1.03 14.59 5.65
CA GLU A 47 2.45 14.95 5.80
C GLU A 47 3.36 13.89 5.17
N ILE A 48 3.19 12.63 5.57
CA ILE A 48 4.06 11.53 5.08
C ILE A 48 3.91 11.28 3.58
N VAL A 49 2.69 11.41 3.03
CA VAL A 49 2.47 11.22 1.59
C VAL A 49 3.07 12.37 0.79
N THR A 50 2.99 13.60 1.29
CA THR A 50 3.62 14.75 0.65
C THR A 50 5.14 14.55 0.53
N GLU A 51 5.80 14.10 1.60
CA GLU A 51 7.24 13.80 1.54
C GLU A 51 7.57 12.60 0.64
N ALA A 52 6.70 11.58 0.62
CA ALA A 52 6.87 10.46 -0.31
C ALA A 52 6.77 10.88 -1.78
N MET A 53 5.85 11.80 -2.12
CA MET A 53 5.76 12.38 -3.47
C MET A 53 7.04 13.16 -3.83
N ARG A 54 7.57 13.97 -2.92
CA ARG A 54 8.85 14.69 -3.14
C ARG A 54 10.01 13.74 -3.42
N VAL A 55 10.05 12.59 -2.73
CA VAL A 55 11.07 11.55 -3.00
C VAL A 55 10.88 10.94 -4.38
N LEU A 56 9.63 10.65 -4.78
CA LEU A 56 9.34 10.13 -6.13
C LEU A 56 9.74 11.14 -7.21
N ASP A 57 9.43 12.42 -7.02
CA ASP A 57 9.84 13.49 -7.95
C ASP A 57 11.36 13.57 -8.10
N ALA A 58 12.10 13.51 -6.99
CA ALA A 58 13.56 13.50 -7.02
C ALA A 58 14.14 12.25 -7.69
N VAL A 59 13.50 11.08 -7.52
CA VAL A 59 13.85 9.85 -8.23
C VAL A 59 13.57 10.00 -9.72
N GLY A 60 12.42 10.57 -10.08
CA GLY A 60 12.04 10.85 -11.47
C GLY A 60 13.06 11.75 -12.16
N GLU A 61 13.40 12.86 -11.52
CA GLU A 61 14.42 13.79 -12.05
C GLU A 61 15.80 13.12 -12.23
N LYS A 62 16.19 12.28 -11.26
CA LYS A 62 17.49 11.60 -11.31
C LYS A 62 17.60 10.50 -12.34
N TYR A 63 16.52 9.76 -12.58
CA TYR A 63 16.51 8.54 -13.41
C TYR A 63 15.66 8.63 -14.68
N GLY A 64 15.17 9.82 -15.04
CA GLY A 64 14.39 10.04 -16.26
C GLY A 64 12.94 9.55 -16.18
N HIS A 65 12.39 9.30 -14.98
CA HIS A 65 11.00 8.85 -14.81
C HIS A 65 10.05 10.03 -14.61
N THR A 66 8.80 9.86 -15.04
CA THR A 66 7.75 10.85 -14.84
C THR A 66 6.63 10.28 -13.98
N PHE A 67 6.28 10.96 -12.89
CA PHE A 67 5.16 10.62 -12.04
C PHE A 67 4.07 11.69 -12.16
N SER A 68 2.85 11.27 -12.48
CA SER A 68 1.67 12.12 -12.42
C SER A 68 0.76 11.66 -11.28
N TYR A 69 0.14 12.63 -10.60
CA TYR A 69 -0.60 12.37 -9.36
C TYR A 69 -2.04 12.82 -9.49
N THR A 70 -2.98 11.91 -9.25
CA THR A 70 -4.39 12.22 -9.11
C THR A 70 -4.81 11.98 -7.66
N GLN A 71 -5.12 13.07 -6.94
CA GLN A 71 -5.53 12.96 -5.54
C GLN A 71 -6.98 12.47 -5.45
N ILE A 72 -7.21 11.46 -4.60
CA ILE A 72 -8.52 10.94 -4.24
C ILE A 72 -8.69 10.88 -2.72
N LEU A 73 -9.92 10.97 -2.23
CA LEU A 73 -10.22 10.87 -0.81
C LEU A 73 -10.57 9.44 -0.42
N MET A 74 -10.08 9.02 0.75
CA MET A 74 -10.44 7.76 1.39
C MET A 74 -10.29 7.88 2.90
N GLY A 75 -11.03 7.04 3.63
CA GLY A 75 -10.99 7.01 5.09
C GLY A 75 -11.84 8.10 5.72
N GLY A 76 -11.40 8.64 6.84
CA GLY A 76 -12.07 9.72 7.55
C GLY A 76 -12.21 10.98 6.71
N ALA A 77 -11.20 11.34 5.94
CA ALA A 77 -11.23 12.48 5.04
C ALA A 77 -12.34 12.38 3.97
N SER A 78 -12.64 11.16 3.48
CA SER A 78 -13.76 10.93 2.56
C SER A 78 -15.10 10.98 3.29
N ILE A 79 -15.19 10.44 4.50
CA ILE A 79 -16.40 10.45 5.31
C ILE A 79 -16.83 11.89 5.63
N ASP A 80 -15.88 12.75 5.97
CA ASP A 80 -16.16 14.14 6.32
C ASP A 80 -16.71 14.96 5.13
N VAL A 81 -16.35 14.59 3.90
CA VAL A 81 -16.77 15.30 2.68
C VAL A 81 -17.98 14.63 2.01
N HIS A 82 -17.98 13.31 1.93
CA HIS A 82 -18.93 12.54 1.12
C HIS A 82 -19.88 11.67 1.96
N GLY A 83 -19.66 11.54 3.27
CA GLY A 83 -20.45 10.64 4.14
C GLY A 83 -20.13 9.17 4.01
N GLU A 84 -19.18 8.80 3.14
CA GLU A 84 -18.73 7.42 2.93
C GLU A 84 -17.20 7.30 2.86
N PRO A 85 -16.64 6.15 3.27
CA PRO A 85 -15.17 6.01 3.40
C PRO A 85 -14.42 5.89 2.06
N LEU A 86 -15.13 5.59 0.96
CA LEU A 86 -14.58 5.54 -0.40
C LEU A 86 -15.71 5.60 -1.42
N THR A 87 -15.74 6.67 -2.21
CA THR A 87 -16.73 6.83 -3.29
C THR A 87 -16.41 5.92 -4.49
N GLU A 88 -17.42 5.63 -5.32
CA GLU A 88 -17.20 4.86 -6.57
C GLU A 88 -16.31 5.63 -7.54
N GLU A 89 -16.44 6.94 -7.62
CA GLU A 89 -15.57 7.78 -8.46
C GLU A 89 -14.09 7.65 -8.07
N ALA A 90 -13.77 7.79 -6.78
CA ALA A 90 -12.41 7.61 -6.26
C ALA A 90 -11.89 6.18 -6.53
N LEU A 91 -12.75 5.18 -6.41
CA LEU A 91 -12.41 3.79 -6.70
C LEU A 91 -12.09 3.57 -8.19
N GLU A 92 -12.87 4.16 -9.10
CA GLU A 92 -12.60 4.06 -10.54
C GLU A 92 -11.29 4.78 -10.93
N ILE A 93 -10.97 5.93 -10.32
CA ILE A 93 -9.67 6.58 -10.51
C ILE A 93 -8.53 5.65 -10.05
N ALA A 94 -8.67 5.02 -8.89
CA ALA A 94 -7.67 4.08 -8.39
C ALA A 94 -7.48 2.86 -9.30
N LYS A 95 -8.56 2.32 -9.88
CA LYS A 95 -8.51 1.19 -10.83
C LYS A 95 -7.80 1.54 -12.14
N ASN A 96 -7.95 2.78 -12.61
CA ASN A 96 -7.39 3.27 -13.86
C ASN A 96 -5.97 3.83 -13.71
N SER A 97 -5.44 3.88 -12.49
CA SER A 97 -4.07 4.30 -12.21
C SER A 97 -3.10 3.11 -12.25
N ASP A 98 -1.83 3.37 -12.53
CA ASP A 98 -0.78 2.33 -12.55
C ASP A 98 -0.49 1.81 -11.14
N ALA A 99 -0.57 2.69 -10.13
CA ALA A 99 -0.44 2.32 -8.73
C ALA A 99 -1.19 3.32 -7.81
N VAL A 100 -1.35 2.93 -6.55
CA VAL A 100 -1.94 3.77 -5.51
C VAL A 100 -0.90 4.07 -4.44
N LEU A 101 -0.56 5.34 -4.26
CA LEU A 101 0.24 5.84 -3.14
C LEU A 101 -0.70 6.21 -1.99
N MET A 102 -0.57 5.54 -0.85
CA MET A 102 -1.52 5.69 0.24
C MET A 102 -0.83 5.99 1.57
N GLY A 103 -1.37 6.97 2.28
CA GLY A 103 -1.02 7.29 3.67
C GLY A 103 -1.77 6.49 4.72
N SER A 104 -1.87 7.05 5.91
CA SER A 104 -2.59 6.43 7.02
C SER A 104 -4.11 6.54 6.85
N ILE A 105 -4.83 5.51 7.26
CA ILE A 105 -6.30 5.48 7.26
C ILE A 105 -6.78 5.18 8.66
N GLY A 106 -7.79 5.94 9.10
CA GLY A 106 -8.38 5.82 10.41
C GLY A 106 -7.78 6.79 11.43
N GLY A 107 -8.30 6.75 12.63
CA GLY A 107 -7.92 7.62 13.73
C GLY A 107 -7.95 6.91 15.07
N ASN A 108 -7.93 7.68 16.15
CA ASN A 108 -8.06 7.13 17.48
C ASN A 108 -9.48 6.61 17.70
N THR A 109 -9.62 5.32 17.99
CA THR A 109 -10.90 4.64 18.13
C THR A 109 -11.77 5.19 19.26
N SER A 110 -11.16 5.80 20.28
CA SER A 110 -11.86 6.34 21.44
C SER A 110 -12.33 7.78 21.24
N THR A 111 -11.64 8.58 20.43
CA THR A 111 -11.88 10.01 20.31
C THR A 111 -12.42 10.45 18.95
N SER A 112 -12.12 9.70 17.88
CA SER A 112 -12.58 10.06 16.53
C SER A 112 -14.07 9.79 16.35
N PRO A 113 -14.83 10.73 15.75
CA PRO A 113 -16.26 10.61 15.53
C PRO A 113 -16.61 9.45 14.56
N TRP A 114 -15.72 9.08 13.67
CA TRP A 114 -15.96 8.05 12.67
C TRP A 114 -16.24 6.67 13.26
N TYR A 115 -15.74 6.38 14.46
CA TYR A 115 -15.96 5.08 15.12
C TYR A 115 -17.33 4.95 15.82
N LYS A 116 -18.11 6.03 15.84
CA LYS A 116 -19.53 6.01 16.23
C LYS A 116 -20.43 5.54 15.07
N LEU A 117 -19.90 5.54 13.85
CA LEU A 117 -20.60 5.10 12.66
C LEU A 117 -20.71 3.57 12.61
N PRO A 118 -21.69 3.00 11.88
CA PRO A 118 -21.74 1.58 11.55
C PRO A 118 -20.45 1.11 10.91
N ALA A 119 -20.07 -0.15 11.12
CA ALA A 119 -18.79 -0.71 10.71
C ALA A 119 -18.48 -0.51 9.20
N GLN A 120 -19.49 -0.59 8.35
CA GLN A 120 -19.39 -0.40 6.90
C GLN A 120 -19.12 1.05 6.48
N LEU A 121 -19.32 2.00 7.37
CA LEU A 121 -19.05 3.43 7.12
C LEU A 121 -17.79 3.92 7.86
N ARG A 122 -17.05 3.05 8.53
CA ARG A 122 -15.79 3.42 9.18
C ARG A 122 -14.66 3.53 8.18
N PRO A 123 -13.59 4.28 8.48
CA PRO A 123 -12.46 4.48 7.57
C PRO A 123 -11.88 3.18 7.00
N GLU A 124 -11.77 2.14 7.82
CA GLU A 124 -11.21 0.84 7.43
C GLU A 124 -12.05 0.12 6.37
N ALA A 125 -13.36 0.37 6.32
CA ALA A 125 -14.23 -0.21 5.29
C ALA A 125 -13.83 0.27 3.88
N GLY A 126 -13.41 1.55 3.73
CA GLY A 126 -12.87 2.05 2.47
C GLY A 126 -11.60 1.33 2.05
N LEU A 127 -10.69 1.07 3.01
CA LEU A 127 -9.47 0.31 2.74
C LEU A 127 -9.75 -1.12 2.29
N LEU A 128 -10.71 -1.80 2.92
CA LEU A 128 -11.10 -3.16 2.55
C LEU A 128 -11.78 -3.17 1.16
N LYS A 129 -12.67 -2.20 0.89
CA LYS A 129 -13.32 -2.01 -0.43
C LYS A 129 -12.27 -1.83 -1.53
N LEU A 130 -11.28 -0.95 -1.32
CA LEU A 130 -10.19 -0.70 -2.27
C LEU A 130 -9.37 -1.96 -2.55
N ARG A 131 -8.93 -2.68 -1.50
CA ARG A 131 -8.14 -3.91 -1.62
C ARG A 131 -8.86 -4.99 -2.41
N LYS A 132 -10.15 -5.21 -2.12
CA LYS A 132 -10.98 -6.16 -2.83
C LYS A 132 -11.14 -5.80 -4.30
N ALA A 133 -11.45 -4.55 -4.60
CA ALA A 133 -11.68 -4.08 -5.96
C ALA A 133 -10.43 -4.12 -6.84
N LEU A 134 -9.25 -3.89 -6.26
CA LEU A 134 -7.97 -3.98 -6.96
C LEU A 134 -7.39 -5.41 -6.97
N GLY A 135 -8.02 -6.38 -6.30
CA GLY A 135 -7.52 -7.76 -6.22
C GLY A 135 -6.16 -7.90 -5.52
N LEU A 136 -5.92 -7.09 -4.48
CA LEU A 136 -4.65 -7.06 -3.75
C LEU A 136 -4.56 -8.23 -2.78
N PHE A 137 -4.00 -9.35 -3.22
CA PHE A 137 -3.93 -10.59 -2.44
C PHE A 137 -2.71 -10.66 -1.50
N ALA A 138 -1.61 -10.00 -1.83
CA ALA A 138 -0.37 -10.09 -1.09
C ALA A 138 0.05 -8.76 -0.47
N ASN A 139 0.13 -8.72 0.85
CA ASN A 139 0.73 -7.61 1.59
C ASN A 139 2.19 -7.97 1.92
N ILE A 140 3.12 -7.40 1.18
CA ILE A 140 4.55 -7.63 1.32
C ILE A 140 5.10 -6.73 2.42
N ARG A 141 5.67 -7.32 3.46
CA ARG A 141 6.17 -6.61 4.64
C ARG A 141 7.62 -7.00 4.91
N PRO A 142 8.60 -6.28 4.33
CA PRO A 142 9.99 -6.50 4.66
C PRO A 142 10.26 -6.06 6.12
N ALA A 143 11.05 -6.86 6.83
CA ALA A 143 11.56 -6.57 8.16
C ALA A 143 13.06 -6.82 8.17
N TYR A 144 13.82 -5.74 8.24
CA TYR A 144 15.27 -5.75 8.27
C TYR A 144 15.76 -5.12 9.58
N LEU A 145 16.68 -5.77 10.27
CA LEU A 145 17.31 -5.22 11.46
C LEU A 145 18.63 -4.53 11.06
N TYR A 146 18.60 -3.20 11.06
CA TYR A 146 19.80 -2.39 10.86
C TYR A 146 20.73 -2.48 12.06
N ASP A 147 22.04 -2.52 11.85
CA ASP A 147 23.03 -2.62 12.93
C ASP A 147 22.89 -1.51 13.95
N GLU A 148 22.59 -0.30 13.52
CA GLU A 148 22.36 0.88 14.38
C GLU A 148 21.15 0.72 15.31
N LEU A 149 20.19 -0.11 14.91
CA LEU A 149 18.95 -0.36 15.65
C LEU A 149 18.96 -1.62 16.50
N LYS A 150 20.03 -2.42 16.49
CA LYS A 150 20.14 -3.64 17.29
C LYS A 150 19.87 -3.40 18.77
N LYS A 151 20.42 -2.31 19.31
CA LYS A 151 20.22 -1.94 20.74
C LYS A 151 18.78 -1.55 21.10
N ALA A 152 18.00 -1.11 20.14
CA ALA A 152 16.58 -0.75 20.32
C ALA A 152 15.64 -1.95 20.08
N CYS A 153 16.16 -3.07 19.58
CA CYS A 153 15.38 -4.27 19.36
C CYS A 153 14.97 -4.90 20.69
N PRO A 154 13.67 -5.23 20.89
CA PRO A 154 13.19 -5.81 22.16
C PRO A 154 13.52 -7.30 22.30
N LEU A 155 14.09 -7.93 21.29
CA LEU A 155 14.51 -9.33 21.34
C LEU A 155 15.84 -9.48 22.04
N ARG A 156 16.07 -10.64 22.67
CA ARG A 156 17.34 -10.96 23.29
C ARG A 156 18.44 -11.19 22.24
N ASP A 157 19.67 -10.85 22.58
CA ASP A 157 20.84 -10.97 21.68
C ASP A 157 21.00 -12.39 21.09
N GLU A 158 20.71 -13.41 21.90
CA GLU A 158 20.75 -14.81 21.48
C GLU A 158 19.75 -15.13 20.35
N VAL A 159 18.64 -14.40 20.30
CA VAL A 159 17.59 -14.53 19.26
C VAL A 159 17.93 -13.69 18.04
N ILE A 160 18.51 -12.52 18.25
CA ILE A 160 18.90 -11.59 17.18
C ILE A 160 20.08 -12.16 16.39
N GLY A 161 21.09 -12.76 17.09
CA GLY A 161 22.33 -13.19 16.47
C GLY A 161 23.01 -12.09 15.67
N ASP A 162 23.33 -12.39 14.41
CA ASP A 162 23.92 -11.43 13.48
C ASP A 162 22.91 -10.42 12.88
N GLY A 163 21.64 -10.55 13.23
CA GLY A 163 20.52 -9.75 12.70
C GLY A 163 19.53 -10.60 11.90
N PHE A 164 18.54 -9.95 11.34
CA PHE A 164 17.59 -10.65 10.46
C PHE A 164 17.21 -9.78 9.26
N ASP A 165 16.98 -10.46 8.15
CA ASP A 165 16.39 -9.92 6.92
C ASP A 165 15.31 -10.90 6.47
N MET A 166 14.05 -10.50 6.62
CA MET A 166 12.91 -11.37 6.30
C MET A 166 11.80 -10.59 5.60
N VAL A 167 11.01 -11.30 4.82
CA VAL A 167 9.79 -10.77 4.19
C VAL A 167 8.59 -11.54 4.71
N ILE A 168 7.67 -10.82 5.36
CA ILE A 168 6.40 -11.38 5.82
C ILE A 168 5.38 -11.19 4.70
N MET A 169 4.92 -12.28 4.10
CA MET A 169 3.84 -12.29 3.11
C MET A 169 2.51 -12.51 3.82
N ARG A 170 1.61 -11.52 3.73
CA ARG A 170 0.26 -11.62 4.31
C ARG A 170 -0.77 -11.68 3.21
N GLU A 171 -1.56 -12.76 3.19
CA GLU A 171 -2.71 -12.90 2.30
C GLU A 171 -3.84 -11.95 2.75
N LEU A 172 -4.54 -11.32 1.80
CA LEU A 172 -5.52 -10.28 2.07
C LEU A 172 -6.86 -10.45 1.32
N THR A 173 -7.05 -11.51 0.55
CA THR A 173 -8.28 -11.69 -0.27
C THR A 173 -9.24 -12.72 0.28
N GLY A 174 -8.82 -13.48 1.29
CA GLY A 174 -9.61 -14.53 1.91
C GLY A 174 -9.60 -14.46 3.44
N GLY A 175 -9.84 -15.61 4.08
CA GLY A 175 -9.74 -15.81 5.51
C GLY A 175 -10.68 -14.92 6.32
N LEU A 176 -10.18 -14.36 7.42
CA LEU A 176 -10.97 -13.64 8.41
C LEU A 176 -11.71 -12.40 7.85
N TYR A 177 -11.17 -11.76 6.83
CA TYR A 177 -11.73 -10.50 6.30
C TYR A 177 -12.72 -10.72 5.16
N PHE A 178 -12.48 -11.68 4.27
CA PHE A 178 -13.26 -11.85 3.04
C PHE A 178 -13.74 -13.28 2.81
N GLY A 179 -13.30 -14.25 3.62
CA GLY A 179 -13.74 -15.63 3.52
C GLY A 179 -15.21 -15.80 3.85
N GLU A 180 -15.85 -16.73 3.19
CA GLU A 180 -17.21 -17.16 3.54
C GLU A 180 -17.21 -17.76 4.95
N ARG A 181 -18.24 -17.43 5.73
CA ARG A 181 -18.42 -17.92 7.10
C ARG A 181 -19.64 -18.81 7.16
N HIS A 182 -19.42 -20.03 7.65
CA HIS A 182 -20.50 -20.98 7.94
C HIS A 182 -20.47 -21.28 9.43
N THR A 183 -21.64 -21.37 10.04
CA THR A 183 -21.84 -21.90 11.38
C THR A 183 -22.65 -23.17 11.23
N GLU A 184 -22.10 -24.31 11.61
CA GLU A 184 -22.81 -25.60 11.70
C GLU A 184 -23.52 -25.72 13.05
#